data_bc8bf574d18fa41c64585b8840c9050c
#
_entry.id   bc8bf574d18fa41c64585b8840c9050c
#
_cell.length_a   1.000
_cell.length_b   1.000
_cell.length_c   1.000
_cell.angle_alpha   90.00
_cell.angle_beta   90.00
_cell.angle_gamma   90.00
#
_symmetry.space_group_name_H-M   'P 1'
#
loop_
_entity.id
_entity.type
_entity.pdbx_description
1 polymer ?
#
loop_
_entity_poly.entity_id
_entity_poly.type
_entity_poly.pdbx_seq_one_letter_code
_entity_poly.pdbx_strand_id
1 'polypeptide(L)'
;MPFIEINYGLIALVLLIVIVVAVLISNIKIVPQAHAYVIERLGAYHATWSTGLHFKIPFIDRIAKKVSLKEQVIDFPPQPVITKDNVTMQIDTAVYFQITDSKLYAYGVERPISAIENLSATTLRNIIGDMELDHTLTSRDVINSKIRVILDEATDAWGIKVNRVELKNIIPPKEIQDSMEKQMKAERERRAKILDAEGEKRSAILIAEGQKESAVLRAEAVRETKIREAQGEAEAILSVQRALADSIKLLNEAAPSEGVLTIKSLEAFEKAADGKATKIIIPSNIQGVAGLAASMKELFTTDTPKA
;
A
#
# COMPACT_ATOMS: atom_id res chain seq x y z
N MET A 1 -79.17 -18.06 57.26
CA MET A 1 -77.85 -17.70 56.80
C MET A 1 -76.89 -18.66 57.50
N PRO A 2 -76.19 -19.59 56.79
CA PRO A 2 -75.23 -20.47 57.44
C PRO A 2 -73.98 -19.64 57.78
N PHE A 3 -73.68 -19.58 59.06
CA PHE A 3 -72.38 -19.03 59.54
C PHE A 3 -71.26 -19.97 59.03
N ILE A 4 -70.42 -19.49 58.12
CA ILE A 4 -69.22 -20.18 57.68
C ILE A 4 -68.30 -20.21 58.90
N GLU A 5 -68.26 -21.34 59.60
CA GLU A 5 -67.28 -21.56 60.65
C GLU A 5 -65.88 -21.50 59.99
N ILE A 6 -65.19 -20.36 60.15
CA ILE A 6 -63.91 -20.12 59.65
C ILE A 6 -62.92 -21.05 60.39
N ASN A 7 -62.51 -22.10 59.71
CA ASN A 7 -61.53 -23.06 60.28
C ASN A 7 -60.16 -22.40 60.32
N TYR A 8 -59.81 -21.71 61.40
CA TYR A 8 -58.51 -21.01 61.59
C TYR A 8 -57.34 -21.90 61.39
N GLY A 9 -57.42 -23.23 61.67
CA GLY A 9 -56.41 -24.21 61.46
C GLY A 9 -56.07 -24.42 59.95
N LEU A 10 -57.14 -24.41 59.11
CA LEU A 10 -56.97 -24.55 57.66
C LEU A 10 -56.35 -23.29 57.04
N ILE A 11 -56.73 -22.11 57.55
CA ILE A 11 -56.10 -20.84 57.12
C ILE A 11 -54.59 -20.79 57.50
N ALA A 12 -54.26 -21.19 58.72
CA ALA A 12 -52.90 -21.24 59.20
C ALA A 12 -52.06 -22.28 58.40
N LEU A 13 -52.63 -23.41 58.03
CA LEU A 13 -51.95 -24.39 57.18
C LEU A 13 -51.71 -23.89 55.78
N VAL A 14 -52.68 -23.25 55.13
CA VAL A 14 -52.56 -22.62 53.79
C VAL A 14 -51.51 -21.54 53.83
N LEU A 15 -51.49 -20.67 54.84
CA LEU A 15 -50.50 -19.61 54.99
C LEU A 15 -49.09 -20.15 55.15
N LEU A 16 -48.94 -21.23 55.95
CA LEU A 16 -47.68 -21.93 56.14
C LEU A 16 -47.18 -22.52 54.82
N ILE A 17 -48.02 -23.16 54.01
CA ILE A 17 -47.68 -23.70 52.69
C ILE A 17 -47.24 -22.56 51.74
N VAL A 18 -47.98 -21.46 51.72
CA VAL A 18 -47.58 -20.29 50.88
C VAL A 18 -46.23 -19.74 51.27
N ILE A 19 -45.95 -19.62 52.57
CA ILE A 19 -44.62 -19.19 53.07
C ILE A 19 -43.52 -20.15 52.63
N VAL A 20 -43.73 -21.47 52.79
CA VAL A 20 -42.76 -22.50 52.38
C VAL A 20 -42.51 -22.41 50.85
N VAL A 21 -43.55 -22.33 50.04
CA VAL A 21 -43.44 -22.22 48.60
C VAL A 21 -42.71 -20.91 48.19
N ALA A 22 -43.05 -19.78 48.84
CA ALA A 22 -42.37 -18.52 48.63
C ALA A 22 -40.86 -18.58 48.96
N VAL A 23 -40.51 -19.23 50.06
CA VAL A 23 -39.09 -19.47 50.42
C VAL A 23 -38.41 -20.34 49.39
N LEU A 24 -39.00 -21.44 48.93
CA LEU A 24 -38.44 -22.32 47.92
C LEU A 24 -38.21 -21.57 46.60
N ILE A 25 -39.17 -20.81 46.09
CA ILE A 25 -39.05 -20.04 44.86
C ILE A 25 -37.97 -18.96 44.99
N SER A 26 -37.87 -18.26 46.11
CA SER A 26 -36.86 -17.24 46.37
C SER A 26 -35.42 -17.76 46.31
N ASN A 27 -35.23 -19.05 46.60
CA ASN A 27 -33.92 -19.69 46.61
C ASN A 27 -33.51 -20.31 45.27
N ILE A 28 -34.36 -20.25 44.26
CA ILE A 28 -33.99 -20.58 42.89
C ILE A 28 -33.13 -19.44 42.32
N LYS A 29 -31.94 -19.76 41.87
CA LYS A 29 -31.00 -18.81 41.24
C LYS A 29 -30.64 -19.29 39.84
N ILE A 30 -30.76 -18.38 38.86
CA ILE A 30 -30.34 -18.61 37.49
C ILE A 30 -28.96 -17.98 37.33
N VAL A 31 -28.00 -18.78 36.94
CA VAL A 31 -26.65 -18.31 36.59
C VAL A 31 -26.62 -18.00 35.10
N PRO A 32 -26.40 -16.74 34.67
CA PRO A 32 -26.35 -16.38 33.26
C PRO A 32 -25.10 -16.98 32.59
N GLN A 33 -25.14 -17.02 31.25
CA GLN A 33 -24.02 -17.53 30.45
C GLN A 33 -22.73 -16.72 30.69
N ALA A 34 -21.60 -17.41 30.67
CA ALA A 34 -20.28 -16.86 30.96
C ALA A 34 -20.14 -16.24 32.37
N HIS A 35 -20.90 -16.77 33.34
CA HIS A 35 -20.76 -16.45 34.74
C HIS A 35 -20.64 -17.76 35.56
N ALA A 36 -19.95 -17.66 36.69
CA ALA A 36 -19.88 -18.71 37.68
C ALA A 36 -20.13 -18.12 39.07
N TYR A 37 -20.89 -18.84 39.93
CA TYR A 37 -21.13 -18.44 41.30
C TYR A 37 -20.44 -19.40 42.25
N VAL A 38 -19.61 -18.86 43.12
CA VAL A 38 -18.92 -19.64 44.16
C VAL A 38 -19.84 -19.68 45.39
N ILE A 39 -20.16 -20.90 45.82
CA ILE A 39 -21.07 -21.17 46.94
C ILE A 39 -20.31 -21.63 48.13
N GLU A 40 -20.57 -21.00 49.25
CA GLU A 40 -20.14 -21.39 50.57
C GLU A 40 -21.29 -22.04 51.34
N ARG A 41 -20.96 -23.09 52.04
CA ARG A 41 -21.89 -23.75 52.97
C ARG A 41 -21.28 -23.70 54.38
N LEU A 42 -21.94 -22.95 55.26
CA LEU A 42 -21.48 -22.77 56.66
C LEU A 42 -20.02 -22.27 56.74
N GLY A 43 -19.63 -21.40 55.80
CA GLY A 43 -18.29 -20.80 55.74
C GLY A 43 -17.22 -21.61 55.01
N ALA A 44 -17.53 -22.83 54.55
CA ALA A 44 -16.63 -23.64 53.73
C ALA A 44 -17.04 -23.63 52.27
N TYR A 45 -16.05 -23.68 51.35
CA TYR A 45 -16.32 -23.87 49.93
C TYR A 45 -17.13 -25.14 49.69
N HIS A 46 -18.26 -25.03 49.01
CA HIS A 46 -19.09 -26.20 48.71
C HIS A 46 -19.07 -26.56 47.23
N ALA A 47 -19.35 -25.61 46.34
CA ALA A 47 -19.40 -25.86 44.91
C ALA A 47 -19.29 -24.56 44.12
N THR A 48 -18.91 -24.69 42.86
CA THR A 48 -19.01 -23.60 41.87
C THR A 48 -20.18 -23.91 40.93
N TRP A 49 -21.15 -23.02 40.88
CA TRP A 49 -22.28 -23.14 39.96
C TRP A 49 -21.90 -22.58 38.60
N SER A 50 -22.01 -23.42 37.59
CA SER A 50 -21.92 -23.06 36.20
C SER A 50 -23.27 -22.49 35.69
N THR A 51 -23.34 -22.12 34.43
CA THR A 51 -24.55 -21.62 33.77
C THR A 51 -25.73 -22.58 33.92
N GLY A 52 -26.88 -22.07 34.31
CA GLY A 52 -28.10 -22.84 34.45
C GLY A 52 -28.88 -22.48 35.68
N LEU A 53 -29.88 -23.34 36.00
CA LEU A 53 -30.77 -23.19 37.16
C LEU A 53 -30.18 -23.98 38.34
N HIS A 54 -29.98 -23.29 39.45
CA HIS A 54 -29.49 -23.87 40.70
C HIS A 54 -30.37 -23.53 41.86
N PHE A 55 -30.39 -24.44 42.83
CA PHE A 55 -31.19 -24.25 44.05
C PHE A 55 -30.24 -24.02 45.24
N LYS A 56 -30.49 -22.92 45.97
CA LYS A 56 -29.75 -22.53 47.17
C LYS A 56 -30.50 -23.01 48.39
N ILE A 57 -29.79 -23.71 49.29
CA ILE A 57 -30.42 -24.07 50.58
C ILE A 57 -30.52 -22.82 51.46
N PRO A 58 -31.75 -22.40 51.84
CA PRO A 58 -31.92 -21.22 52.66
C PRO A 58 -31.17 -21.35 53.98
N PHE A 59 -30.59 -20.23 54.46
CA PHE A 59 -29.81 -20.10 55.71
C PHE A 59 -28.48 -20.82 55.76
N ILE A 60 -28.25 -21.90 54.97
CA ILE A 60 -27.03 -22.70 55.01
C ILE A 60 -26.08 -22.27 53.88
N ASP A 61 -26.58 -22.06 52.65
CA ASP A 61 -25.79 -21.72 51.49
C ASP A 61 -25.74 -20.19 51.29
N ARG A 62 -24.51 -19.70 51.02
CA ARG A 62 -24.22 -18.30 50.70
C ARG A 62 -23.49 -18.22 49.37
N ILE A 63 -23.85 -17.25 48.53
CA ILE A 63 -23.07 -16.91 47.37
C ILE A 63 -21.90 -16.03 47.83
N ALA A 64 -20.70 -16.56 47.83
CA ALA A 64 -19.47 -15.89 48.25
C ALA A 64 -19.04 -14.86 47.20
N LYS A 65 -18.98 -15.29 45.92
CA LYS A 65 -18.53 -14.43 44.84
C LYS A 65 -19.27 -14.78 43.54
N LYS A 66 -19.65 -13.74 42.79
CA LYS A 66 -20.15 -13.87 41.41
C LYS A 66 -19.00 -13.49 40.47
N VAL A 67 -18.63 -14.40 39.61
CA VAL A 67 -17.46 -14.28 38.74
C VAL A 67 -17.89 -14.22 37.28
N SER A 68 -17.40 -13.27 36.54
CA SER A 68 -17.56 -13.25 35.09
C SER A 68 -16.38 -14.00 34.45
N LEU A 69 -16.72 -14.97 33.59
CA LEU A 69 -15.71 -15.74 32.83
C LEU A 69 -15.37 -15.11 31.49
N LYS A 70 -15.95 -13.94 31.18
CA LYS A 70 -15.62 -13.18 30.00
C LYS A 70 -14.25 -12.55 30.17
N GLU A 71 -13.58 -12.29 29.04
CA GLU A 71 -12.38 -11.48 29.03
C GLU A 71 -12.69 -10.08 29.57
N GLN A 72 -11.84 -9.63 30.46
CA GLN A 72 -11.92 -8.31 31.11
C GLN A 72 -10.64 -7.54 30.83
N VAL A 73 -10.74 -6.23 30.75
CA VAL A 73 -9.60 -5.33 30.64
C VAL A 73 -9.56 -4.42 31.85
N ILE A 74 -8.36 -4.23 32.37
CA ILE A 74 -8.07 -3.29 33.44
C ILE A 74 -6.97 -2.35 32.97
N ASP A 75 -7.25 -1.07 33.06
CA ASP A 75 -6.27 -0.01 32.85
C ASP A 75 -5.62 0.32 34.19
N PHE A 76 -4.29 0.23 34.25
CA PHE A 76 -3.53 0.65 35.41
C PHE A 76 -2.98 2.07 35.20
N PRO A 77 -2.95 2.87 36.28
CA PRO A 77 -2.46 4.24 36.22
C PRO A 77 -0.97 4.27 35.83
N PRO A 78 -0.48 5.42 35.31
CA PRO A 78 0.93 5.59 34.95
C PRO A 78 1.86 5.26 36.10
N GLN A 79 2.81 4.35 35.86
CA GLN A 79 3.81 3.92 36.81
C GLN A 79 5.16 4.59 36.49
N PRO A 80 5.83 5.20 37.48
CA PRO A 80 7.17 5.72 37.28
C PRO A 80 8.18 4.57 37.18
N VAL A 81 8.97 4.57 36.11
CA VAL A 81 10.04 3.60 35.86
C VAL A 81 11.30 4.35 35.45
N ILE A 82 12.45 3.73 35.70
CA ILE A 82 13.77 4.28 35.37
C ILE A 82 14.43 3.31 34.41
N THR A 83 14.89 3.81 33.27
CA THR A 83 15.62 3.04 32.26
C THR A 83 17.08 2.83 32.66
N LYS A 84 17.78 1.95 31.93
CA LYS A 84 19.21 1.67 32.13
C LYS A 84 20.09 2.91 31.97
N ASP A 85 19.72 3.83 31.09
CA ASP A 85 20.37 5.12 30.86
C ASP A 85 19.90 6.24 31.81
N ASN A 86 19.26 5.84 32.96
CA ASN A 86 18.84 6.69 34.06
C ASN A 86 17.80 7.77 33.70
N VAL A 87 16.94 7.49 32.71
CA VAL A 87 15.80 8.35 32.38
C VAL A 87 14.54 7.87 33.10
N THR A 88 13.93 8.77 33.90
CA THR A 88 12.65 8.47 34.56
C THR A 88 11.50 8.73 33.58
N MET A 89 10.64 7.75 33.36
CA MET A 89 9.47 7.87 32.50
C MET A 89 8.21 7.35 33.20
N GLN A 90 7.05 7.72 32.67
CA GLN A 90 5.77 7.20 33.12
C GLN A 90 5.18 6.30 32.04
N ILE A 91 4.73 5.11 32.46
CA ILE A 91 4.17 4.11 31.54
C ILE A 91 2.85 3.61 32.09
N ASP A 92 1.80 3.71 31.29
CA ASP A 92 0.48 3.11 31.58
C ASP A 92 0.40 1.74 30.92
N THR A 93 -0.26 0.81 31.59
CA THR A 93 -0.48 -0.54 31.09
C THR A 93 -1.96 -0.90 31.13
N ALA A 94 -2.40 -1.63 30.09
CA ALA A 94 -3.69 -2.30 30.05
C ALA A 94 -3.46 -3.80 30.06
N VAL A 95 -4.14 -4.50 30.97
CA VAL A 95 -4.04 -5.96 31.10
C VAL A 95 -5.38 -6.60 30.73
N TYR A 96 -5.34 -7.49 29.73
CA TYR A 96 -6.47 -8.29 29.30
C TYR A 96 -6.36 -9.67 29.92
N PHE A 97 -7.36 -10.06 30.68
CA PHE A 97 -7.37 -11.32 31.39
C PHE A 97 -8.76 -11.93 31.43
N GLN A 98 -8.81 -13.20 31.69
CA GLN A 98 -10.04 -13.93 31.94
C GLN A 98 -9.88 -14.85 33.15
N ILE A 99 -11.00 -15.10 33.83
CA ILE A 99 -11.00 -15.97 34.99
C ILE A 99 -11.27 -17.39 34.50
N THR A 100 -10.31 -18.29 34.72
CA THR A 100 -10.37 -19.71 34.33
C THR A 100 -10.90 -20.59 35.46
N ASP A 101 -10.49 -20.30 36.69
CA ASP A 101 -10.97 -21.01 37.87
C ASP A 101 -11.58 -20.03 38.89
N SER A 102 -12.91 -20.10 39.03
CA SER A 102 -13.64 -19.25 39.95
C SER A 102 -13.37 -19.49 41.42
N LYS A 103 -12.97 -20.72 41.78
CA LYS A 103 -12.62 -21.10 43.17
C LYS A 103 -11.29 -20.47 43.55
N LEU A 104 -10.25 -20.63 42.70
CA LEU A 104 -8.94 -20.02 42.92
C LEU A 104 -9.04 -18.50 42.93
N TYR A 105 -9.85 -17.91 42.02
CA TYR A 105 -10.11 -16.48 42.02
C TYR A 105 -10.77 -15.95 43.30
N ALA A 106 -11.62 -16.75 43.91
CA ALA A 106 -12.33 -16.35 45.13
C ALA A 106 -11.48 -16.47 46.40
N TYR A 107 -10.59 -17.48 46.47
CA TYR A 107 -9.88 -17.83 47.69
C TYR A 107 -8.35 -17.79 47.57
N GLY A 108 -7.79 -17.76 46.35
CA GLY A 108 -6.33 -17.79 46.13
C GLY A 108 -5.65 -16.48 46.53
N VAL A 109 -6.33 -15.34 46.36
CA VAL A 109 -5.79 -14.01 46.74
C VAL A 109 -6.92 -13.09 47.19
N GLU A 110 -6.66 -12.25 48.16
CA GLU A 110 -7.69 -11.37 48.75
C GLU A 110 -8.17 -10.31 47.75
N ARG A 111 -7.22 -9.69 47.06
CA ARG A 111 -7.49 -8.63 46.08
C ARG A 111 -6.78 -8.91 44.76
N PRO A 112 -7.39 -9.74 43.90
CA PRO A 112 -6.74 -10.16 42.63
C PRO A 112 -6.28 -9.01 41.77
N ILE A 113 -7.13 -8.01 41.60
CA ILE A 113 -6.87 -6.86 40.75
C ILE A 113 -5.64 -6.04 41.24
N SER A 114 -5.63 -5.70 42.54
CA SER A 114 -4.52 -4.98 43.13
C SER A 114 -3.22 -5.81 43.13
N ALA A 115 -3.32 -7.13 43.22
CA ALA A 115 -2.17 -8.03 43.11
C ALA A 115 -1.59 -8.01 41.69
N ILE A 116 -2.43 -8.07 40.65
CA ILE A 116 -2.00 -7.95 39.25
C ILE A 116 -1.39 -6.56 39.00
N GLU A 117 -1.96 -5.50 39.54
CA GLU A 117 -1.44 -4.13 39.42
C GLU A 117 -0.01 -4.02 39.96
N ASN A 118 0.20 -4.46 41.21
CA ASN A 118 1.52 -4.42 41.84
C ASN A 118 2.54 -5.31 41.14
N LEU A 119 2.12 -6.49 40.70
CA LEU A 119 2.97 -7.41 39.95
C LEU A 119 3.35 -6.82 38.60
N SER A 120 2.38 -6.23 37.89
CA SER A 120 2.60 -5.54 36.63
C SER A 120 3.59 -4.38 36.78
N ALA A 121 3.39 -3.53 37.80
CA ALA A 121 4.27 -2.39 38.09
C ALA A 121 5.70 -2.85 38.41
N THR A 122 5.86 -3.91 39.19
CA THR A 122 7.17 -4.44 39.57
C THR A 122 7.88 -5.10 38.39
N THR A 123 7.15 -5.90 37.63
CA THR A 123 7.66 -6.55 36.40
C THR A 123 8.06 -5.53 35.34
N LEU A 124 7.22 -4.51 35.14
CA LEU A 124 7.49 -3.41 34.23
C LEU A 124 8.79 -2.68 34.61
N ARG A 125 8.94 -2.36 35.91
CA ARG A 125 10.15 -1.69 36.42
C ARG A 125 11.41 -2.54 36.18
N ASN A 126 11.35 -3.82 36.37
CA ASN A 126 12.48 -4.73 36.13
C ASN A 126 12.84 -4.79 34.65
N ILE A 127 11.86 -4.99 33.76
CA ILE A 127 12.10 -5.11 32.32
C ILE A 127 12.64 -3.79 31.75
N ILE A 128 12.07 -2.64 32.14
CA ILE A 128 12.50 -1.33 31.65
C ILE A 128 13.86 -0.93 32.24
N GLY A 129 14.14 -1.33 33.48
CA GLY A 129 15.44 -1.07 34.12
C GLY A 129 16.64 -1.69 33.40
N ASP A 130 16.40 -2.76 32.65
CA ASP A 130 17.41 -3.43 31.82
C ASP A 130 17.51 -2.86 30.39
N MET A 131 16.61 -1.95 30.00
CA MET A 131 16.51 -1.41 28.64
C MET A 131 16.87 0.09 28.57
N GLU A 132 17.48 0.51 27.47
CA GLU A 132 17.70 1.91 27.14
C GLU A 132 16.40 2.58 26.67
N LEU A 133 16.32 3.90 26.77
CA LEU A 133 15.16 4.70 26.39
C LEU A 133 14.69 4.40 24.96
N ASP A 134 15.60 4.44 23.99
CA ASP A 134 15.28 4.22 22.57
C ASP A 134 14.73 2.81 22.33
N HIS A 135 15.29 1.81 23.00
CA HIS A 135 14.80 0.45 22.94
C HIS A 135 13.42 0.30 23.57
N THR A 136 13.17 1.00 24.70
CA THR A 136 11.87 0.99 25.37
C THR A 136 10.76 1.56 24.45
N LEU A 137 11.07 2.62 23.71
CA LEU A 137 10.11 3.25 22.80
C LEU A 137 9.82 2.42 21.54
N THR A 138 10.81 1.68 21.05
CA THR A 138 10.72 0.93 19.78
C THR A 138 10.32 -0.53 19.93
N SER A 139 10.57 -1.15 21.11
CA SER A 139 10.40 -2.59 21.33
C SER A 139 9.18 -2.93 22.20
N ARG A 140 8.07 -2.21 22.03
CA ARG A 140 6.84 -2.43 22.82
C ARG A 140 6.36 -3.88 22.79
N ASP A 141 6.38 -4.53 21.63
CA ASP A 141 5.91 -5.91 21.47
C ASP A 141 6.72 -6.91 22.32
N VAL A 142 8.04 -6.67 22.41
CA VAL A 142 8.93 -7.50 23.22
C VAL A 142 8.61 -7.32 24.72
N ILE A 143 8.39 -6.07 25.14
CA ILE A 143 8.04 -5.73 26.52
C ILE A 143 6.68 -6.33 26.88
N ASN A 144 5.66 -6.11 26.04
CA ASN A 144 4.31 -6.68 26.21
C ASN A 144 4.37 -8.21 26.38
N SER A 145 5.14 -8.88 25.52
CA SER A 145 5.28 -10.33 25.56
C SER A 145 5.98 -10.82 26.85
N LYS A 146 7.04 -10.15 27.27
CA LYS A 146 7.75 -10.50 28.51
C LYS A 146 6.86 -10.30 29.75
N ILE A 147 6.17 -9.16 29.83
CA ILE A 147 5.25 -8.89 30.94
C ILE A 147 4.13 -9.93 30.97
N ARG A 148 3.53 -10.23 29.81
CA ARG A 148 2.46 -11.23 29.70
C ARG A 148 2.90 -12.59 30.26
N VAL A 149 4.06 -13.08 29.88
CA VAL A 149 4.56 -14.38 30.33
C VAL A 149 4.72 -14.43 31.85
N ILE A 150 5.34 -13.41 32.43
CA ILE A 150 5.57 -13.36 33.89
C ILE A 150 4.25 -13.17 34.64
N LEU A 151 3.34 -12.36 34.15
CA LEU A 151 2.04 -12.17 34.77
C LEU A 151 1.20 -13.44 34.69
N ASP A 152 1.13 -14.10 33.51
CA ASP A 152 0.35 -15.33 33.31
C ASP A 152 0.81 -16.45 34.24
N GLU A 153 2.13 -16.65 34.33
CA GLU A 153 2.71 -17.64 35.25
C GLU A 153 2.36 -17.37 36.73
N ALA A 154 2.44 -16.12 37.15
CA ALA A 154 2.14 -15.75 38.55
C ALA A 154 0.64 -15.78 38.85
N THR A 155 -0.23 -15.41 37.89
CA THR A 155 -1.67 -15.34 38.11
C THR A 155 -2.41 -16.67 37.94
N ASP A 156 -1.74 -17.69 37.37
CA ASP A 156 -2.30 -19.04 37.23
C ASP A 156 -2.70 -19.64 38.60
N ALA A 157 -1.88 -19.40 39.62
CA ALA A 157 -2.18 -19.79 41.01
C ALA A 157 -3.47 -19.13 41.56
N TRP A 158 -3.94 -18.07 41.00
CA TRP A 158 -5.16 -17.35 41.37
C TRP A 158 -6.35 -17.67 40.47
N GLY A 159 -6.18 -18.62 39.53
CA GLY A 159 -7.19 -18.96 38.52
C GLY A 159 -7.49 -17.86 37.53
N ILE A 160 -6.51 -17.01 37.24
CA ILE A 160 -6.59 -15.93 36.30
C ILE A 160 -5.59 -16.21 35.18
N LYS A 161 -6.05 -16.13 33.93
CA LYS A 161 -5.24 -16.21 32.72
C LYS A 161 -5.06 -14.85 32.09
N VAL A 162 -3.83 -14.43 31.94
CA VAL A 162 -3.49 -13.18 31.25
C VAL A 162 -3.32 -13.44 29.76
N ASN A 163 -4.26 -12.96 28.95
CA ASN A 163 -4.25 -13.18 27.51
C ASN A 163 -3.28 -12.21 26.83
N ARG A 164 -3.29 -10.94 27.23
CA ARG A 164 -2.52 -9.88 26.60
C ARG A 164 -2.21 -8.75 27.57
N VAL A 165 -1.06 -8.14 27.41
CA VAL A 165 -0.67 -6.92 28.11
C VAL A 165 -0.27 -5.90 27.06
N GLU A 166 -0.72 -4.66 27.20
CA GLU A 166 -0.43 -3.56 26.29
C GLU A 166 0.11 -2.35 27.05
N LEU A 167 1.24 -1.85 26.58
CA LEU A 167 1.73 -0.55 26.99
C LEU A 167 0.98 0.54 26.22
N LYS A 168 0.20 1.37 26.92
CA LYS A 168 -0.61 2.44 26.31
C LYS A 168 0.27 3.63 25.94
N ASN A 169 0.74 4.35 26.94
CA ASN A 169 1.58 5.52 26.78
C ASN A 169 2.94 5.30 27.46
N ILE A 170 3.98 5.75 26.79
CA ILE A 170 5.32 5.83 27.34
C ILE A 170 5.69 7.30 27.27
N ILE A 171 5.74 7.94 28.44
CA ILE A 171 5.91 9.39 28.55
C ILE A 171 7.25 9.67 29.23
N PRO A 172 8.31 10.00 28.46
CA PRO A 172 9.57 10.48 29.04
C PRO A 172 9.43 11.91 29.56
N PRO A 173 10.41 12.42 30.32
CA PRO A 173 10.44 13.81 30.77
C PRO A 173 10.40 14.78 29.59
N LYS A 174 9.78 15.94 29.80
CA LYS A 174 9.58 16.93 28.74
C LYS A 174 10.87 17.37 28.08
N GLU A 175 11.94 17.55 28.86
CA GLU A 175 13.26 17.95 28.36
C GLU A 175 13.84 16.93 27.38
N ILE A 176 13.63 15.65 27.63
CA ILE A 176 14.03 14.56 26.75
C ILE A 176 13.16 14.53 25.50
N GLN A 177 11.83 14.71 25.65
CA GLN A 177 10.92 14.81 24.50
C GLN A 177 11.34 15.93 23.55
N ASP A 178 11.59 17.14 24.08
CA ASP A 178 11.98 18.32 23.31
C ASP A 178 13.32 18.09 22.57
N SER A 179 14.29 17.43 23.23
CA SER A 179 15.58 17.12 22.62
C SER A 179 15.47 16.04 21.52
N MET A 180 14.68 14.99 21.76
CA MET A 180 14.40 13.95 20.77
C MET A 180 13.64 14.52 19.56
N GLU A 181 12.67 15.41 19.78
CA GLU A 181 11.95 16.07 18.68
C GLU A 181 12.90 16.88 17.81
N LYS A 182 13.80 17.67 18.41
CA LYS A 182 14.82 18.43 17.67
C LYS A 182 15.76 17.52 16.89
N GLN A 183 16.23 16.43 17.51
CA GLN A 183 17.10 15.46 16.88
C GLN A 183 16.38 14.77 15.71
N MET A 184 15.14 14.31 15.90
CA MET A 184 14.36 13.67 14.86
C MET A 184 14.05 14.62 13.69
N LYS A 185 13.77 15.89 13.99
CA LYS A 185 13.58 16.93 12.97
C LYS A 185 14.84 17.12 12.15
N ALA A 186 15.99 17.29 12.79
CA ALA A 186 17.27 17.45 12.10
C ALA A 186 17.62 16.22 11.24
N GLU A 187 17.39 15.00 11.75
CA GLU A 187 17.62 13.78 11.00
C GLU A 187 16.68 13.64 9.80
N ARG A 188 15.39 14.00 9.96
CA ARG A 188 14.44 14.02 8.84
C ARG A 188 14.84 15.06 7.78
N GLU A 189 15.26 16.24 8.19
CA GLU A 189 15.73 17.28 7.27
C GLU A 189 17.00 16.83 6.52
N ARG A 190 17.93 16.18 7.22
CA ARG A 190 19.13 15.59 6.61
C ARG A 190 18.78 14.54 5.57
N ARG A 191 17.89 13.61 5.92
CA ARG A 191 17.43 12.55 4.98
C ARG A 191 16.68 13.12 3.79
N ALA A 192 15.82 14.12 4.01
CA ALA A 192 15.11 14.81 2.94
C ALA A 192 16.09 15.42 1.93
N LYS A 193 17.10 16.19 2.41
CA LYS A 193 18.13 16.78 1.54
C LYS A 193 18.95 15.76 0.77
N ILE A 194 19.26 14.61 1.36
CA ILE A 194 19.96 13.52 0.66
C ILE A 194 19.08 12.94 -0.45
N LEU A 195 17.82 12.63 -0.13
CA LEU A 195 16.86 12.07 -1.11
C LEU A 195 16.57 13.04 -2.26
N ASP A 196 16.45 14.33 -1.95
CA ASP A 196 16.27 15.39 -2.96
C ASP A 196 17.48 15.44 -3.90
N ALA A 197 18.70 15.49 -3.34
CA ALA A 197 19.93 15.52 -4.14
C ALA A 197 20.13 14.23 -4.98
N GLU A 198 19.80 13.06 -4.43
CA GLU A 198 19.80 11.79 -5.17
C GLU A 198 18.74 11.79 -6.28
N GLY A 199 17.54 12.33 -6.00
CA GLY A 199 16.46 12.50 -6.95
C GLY A 199 16.86 13.41 -8.13
N GLU A 200 17.44 14.57 -7.82
CA GLU A 200 17.96 15.51 -8.83
C GLU A 200 19.06 14.88 -9.68
N LYS A 201 20.04 14.21 -9.05
CA LYS A 201 21.11 13.49 -9.76
C LYS A 201 20.51 12.43 -10.69
N ARG A 202 19.59 11.61 -10.20
CA ARG A 202 18.96 10.54 -11.00
C ARG A 202 18.13 11.10 -12.15
N SER A 203 17.40 12.16 -11.89
CA SER A 203 16.64 12.89 -12.93
C SER A 203 17.57 13.44 -14.01
N ALA A 204 18.66 14.12 -13.65
CA ALA A 204 19.62 14.65 -14.59
C ALA A 204 20.27 13.56 -15.46
N ILE A 205 20.61 12.40 -14.85
CA ILE A 205 21.16 11.26 -15.59
C ILE A 205 20.12 10.72 -16.59
N LEU A 206 18.88 10.49 -16.17
CA LEU A 206 17.82 9.98 -17.05
C LEU A 206 17.50 10.95 -18.20
N ILE A 207 17.50 12.24 -17.95
CA ILE A 207 17.31 13.26 -18.99
C ILE A 207 18.47 13.20 -19.99
N ALA A 208 19.73 13.13 -19.52
CA ALA A 208 20.89 13.06 -20.40
C ALA A 208 20.91 11.75 -21.20
N GLU A 209 20.55 10.63 -20.62
CA GLU A 209 20.42 9.34 -21.31
C GLU A 209 19.32 9.40 -22.37
N GLY A 210 18.14 9.94 -22.04
CA GLY A 210 17.03 10.13 -22.98
C GLY A 210 17.39 11.05 -24.14
N GLN A 211 18.14 12.13 -23.87
CA GLN A 211 18.64 13.03 -24.92
C GLN A 211 19.64 12.33 -25.84
N LYS A 212 20.58 11.57 -25.28
CA LYS A 212 21.54 10.75 -26.05
C LYS A 212 20.81 9.74 -26.93
N GLU A 213 19.89 8.97 -26.38
CA GLU A 213 19.13 7.97 -27.12
C GLU A 213 18.29 8.61 -28.22
N SER A 214 17.60 9.70 -27.91
CA SER A 214 16.86 10.49 -28.91
C SER A 214 17.77 11.01 -30.05
N ALA A 215 18.96 11.49 -29.72
CA ALA A 215 19.92 11.96 -30.73
C ALA A 215 20.42 10.82 -31.63
N VAL A 216 20.72 9.65 -31.05
CA VAL A 216 21.11 8.43 -31.79
C VAL A 216 19.99 7.99 -32.73
N LEU A 217 18.77 7.85 -32.22
CA LEU A 217 17.62 7.44 -33.02
C LEU A 217 17.32 8.42 -34.17
N ARG A 218 17.46 9.72 -33.92
CA ARG A 218 17.34 10.74 -35.00
C ARG A 218 18.42 10.60 -36.06
N ALA A 219 19.65 10.39 -35.64
CA ALA A 219 20.77 10.20 -36.59
C ALA A 219 20.59 8.92 -37.41
N GLU A 220 20.14 7.83 -36.82
CA GLU A 220 19.83 6.57 -37.50
C GLU A 220 18.68 6.75 -38.49
N ALA A 221 17.59 7.43 -38.09
CA ALA A 221 16.47 7.73 -38.96
C ALA A 221 16.87 8.57 -40.18
N VAL A 222 17.70 9.59 -39.98
CA VAL A 222 18.23 10.41 -41.07
C VAL A 222 19.13 9.58 -42.00
N ARG A 223 19.98 8.72 -41.44
CA ARG A 223 20.82 7.81 -42.25
C ARG A 223 19.94 6.85 -43.07
N GLU A 224 18.95 6.23 -42.46
CA GLU A 224 18.09 5.28 -43.17
C GLU A 224 17.25 5.99 -44.25
N THR A 225 16.74 7.16 -43.99
CA THR A 225 16.03 7.98 -44.99
C THR A 225 16.91 8.27 -46.17
N LYS A 226 18.16 8.75 -45.98
CA LYS A 226 19.13 9.02 -47.07
C LYS A 226 19.46 7.78 -47.86
N ILE A 227 19.61 6.64 -47.19
CA ILE A 227 19.88 5.36 -47.89
C ILE A 227 18.69 4.98 -48.76
N ARG A 228 17.48 5.07 -48.24
CA ARG A 228 16.25 4.73 -48.97
C ARG A 228 16.02 5.72 -50.16
N GLU A 229 16.22 7.00 -49.94
CA GLU A 229 16.19 8.01 -51.01
C GLU A 229 17.16 7.70 -52.12
N ALA A 230 18.45 7.49 -51.77
CA ALA A 230 19.49 7.12 -52.76
C ALA A 230 19.19 5.81 -53.49
N GLN A 231 18.65 4.82 -52.78
CA GLN A 231 18.22 3.54 -53.42
C GLN A 231 17.05 3.80 -54.40
N GLY A 232 16.04 4.58 -53.97
CA GLY A 232 14.91 4.96 -54.82
C GLY A 232 15.34 5.72 -56.07
N GLU A 233 16.26 6.70 -55.93
CA GLU A 233 16.79 7.42 -57.06
C GLU A 233 17.58 6.51 -57.99
N ALA A 234 18.45 5.62 -57.48
CA ALA A 234 19.18 4.67 -58.28
C ALA A 234 18.26 3.71 -59.03
N GLU A 235 17.21 3.21 -58.40
CA GLU A 235 16.21 2.32 -59.01
C GLU A 235 15.38 3.06 -60.07
N ALA A 236 15.02 4.31 -59.82
CA ALA A 236 14.31 5.16 -60.77
C ALA A 236 15.18 5.43 -62.03
N ILE A 237 16.48 5.77 -61.82
CA ILE A 237 17.42 5.98 -62.95
C ILE A 237 17.60 4.69 -63.74
N LEU A 238 17.80 3.54 -63.08
CA LEU A 238 17.93 2.24 -63.78
C LEU A 238 16.67 1.87 -64.54
N SER A 239 15.48 2.15 -63.99
CA SER A 239 14.18 1.91 -64.66
C SER A 239 14.04 2.78 -65.93
N VAL A 240 14.38 4.07 -65.82
CA VAL A 240 14.36 4.98 -66.96
C VAL A 240 15.39 4.54 -68.04
N GLN A 241 16.59 4.18 -67.66
CA GLN A 241 17.64 3.74 -68.59
C GLN A 241 17.30 2.41 -69.25
N ARG A 242 16.66 1.46 -68.56
CA ARG A 242 16.15 0.25 -69.15
C ARG A 242 15.04 0.52 -70.16
N ALA A 243 14.05 1.35 -69.79
CA ALA A 243 13.00 1.73 -70.71
C ALA A 243 13.55 2.44 -71.97
N LEU A 244 14.56 3.28 -71.82
CA LEU A 244 15.23 3.93 -72.95
C LEU A 244 15.99 2.89 -73.83
N ALA A 245 16.72 1.97 -73.20
CA ALA A 245 17.42 0.92 -73.94
C ALA A 245 16.47 0.00 -74.71
N ASP A 246 15.33 -0.37 -74.10
CA ASP A 246 14.27 -1.17 -74.76
C ASP A 246 13.60 -0.37 -75.87
N SER A 247 13.38 0.94 -75.71
CA SER A 247 12.89 1.81 -76.76
C SER A 247 13.84 1.89 -77.97
N ILE A 248 15.15 1.99 -77.68
CA ILE A 248 16.18 2.03 -78.75
C ILE A 248 16.28 0.65 -79.48
N LYS A 249 16.15 -0.47 -78.78
CA LYS A 249 16.10 -1.79 -79.39
C LYS A 249 14.87 -1.94 -80.28
N LEU A 250 13.69 -1.57 -79.83
CA LEU A 250 12.46 -1.58 -80.63
C LEU A 250 12.57 -0.67 -81.89
N LEU A 251 13.19 0.47 -81.76
CA LEU A 251 13.48 1.35 -82.89
C LEU A 251 14.44 0.75 -83.90
N ASN A 252 15.48 0.05 -83.48
CA ASN A 252 16.44 -0.64 -84.35
C ASN A 252 15.76 -1.86 -85.02
N GLU A 253 14.96 -2.62 -84.33
CA GLU A 253 14.24 -3.77 -84.91
C GLU A 253 13.19 -3.34 -85.92
N ALA A 254 12.54 -2.20 -85.73
CA ALA A 254 11.53 -1.61 -86.63
C ALA A 254 12.13 -1.04 -87.92
N ALA A 255 13.49 -0.97 -88.07
CA ALA A 255 14.20 -0.44 -89.25
C ALA A 255 13.57 0.85 -89.78
N PRO A 256 13.51 1.95 -89.02
CA PRO A 256 12.78 3.12 -89.39
C PRO A 256 13.33 3.81 -90.63
N SER A 257 12.42 4.33 -91.51
CA SER A 257 12.80 5.10 -92.69
C SER A 257 13.54 6.39 -92.31
N GLU A 258 14.35 6.95 -93.24
CA GLU A 258 15.12 8.17 -93.04
C GLU A 258 14.25 9.34 -92.55
N GLY A 259 12.98 9.38 -92.95
CA GLY A 259 12.02 10.40 -92.51
C GLY A 259 11.66 10.33 -91.03
N VAL A 260 11.53 9.15 -90.45
CA VAL A 260 11.26 8.90 -89.01
C VAL A 260 12.47 9.26 -88.14
N LEU A 261 13.69 8.98 -88.64
CA LEU A 261 14.92 9.38 -87.94
C LEU A 261 15.04 10.95 -87.91
N THR A 262 14.65 11.63 -88.96
CA THR A 262 14.66 13.09 -89.05
C THR A 262 13.63 13.68 -88.03
N ILE A 263 12.41 13.16 -87.95
CA ILE A 263 11.42 13.59 -86.94
C ILE A 263 11.96 13.36 -85.50
N LYS A 264 12.56 12.21 -85.19
CA LYS A 264 13.12 11.95 -83.87
C LYS A 264 14.30 12.85 -83.54
N SER A 265 15.13 13.27 -84.53
CA SER A 265 16.18 14.21 -84.32
C SER A 265 15.65 15.65 -84.06
N LEU A 266 14.55 16.04 -84.66
CA LEU A 266 13.88 17.29 -84.38
C LEU A 266 13.21 17.33 -83.03
N GLU A 267 12.58 16.19 -82.58
CA GLU A 267 12.06 16.08 -81.21
C GLU A 267 13.20 16.19 -80.16
N ALA A 268 14.33 15.53 -80.41
CA ALA A 268 15.50 15.57 -79.52
C ALA A 268 16.07 17.04 -79.49
N PHE A 269 16.06 17.73 -80.60
CA PHE A 269 16.52 19.10 -80.66
C PHE A 269 15.50 20.08 -79.99
N GLU A 270 14.23 19.87 -80.10
CA GLU A 270 13.18 20.63 -79.38
C GLU A 270 13.40 20.44 -77.84
N LYS A 271 13.59 19.24 -77.33
CA LYS A 271 13.88 19.02 -75.92
C LYS A 271 15.20 19.63 -75.46
N ALA A 272 16.21 19.67 -76.33
CA ALA A 272 17.48 20.32 -76.02
C ALA A 272 17.34 21.89 -76.04
N ALA A 273 16.47 22.42 -76.90
CA ALA A 273 16.20 23.88 -77.03
C ALA A 273 15.32 24.39 -75.86
N ASP A 274 14.46 23.55 -75.25
CA ASP A 274 13.60 23.92 -74.13
C ASP A 274 14.38 23.83 -72.76
N GLY A 275 15.62 23.47 -72.80
CA GLY A 275 16.52 23.48 -71.63
C GLY A 275 16.95 24.91 -71.24
N LYS A 276 17.03 25.18 -69.92
CA LYS A 276 17.45 26.47 -69.33
C LYS A 276 18.92 26.86 -69.59
N ALA A 277 19.64 26.16 -70.48
CA ALA A 277 21.04 26.44 -70.79
C ALA A 277 21.21 27.48 -71.92
N THR A 278 22.04 28.53 -71.64
CA THR A 278 22.33 29.62 -72.54
C THR A 278 23.33 29.33 -73.68
N LYS A 279 23.89 28.10 -73.72
CA LYS A 279 24.81 27.65 -74.74
C LYS A 279 24.43 26.28 -75.26
N ILE A 280 24.06 26.17 -76.52
CA ILE A 280 23.79 24.92 -77.20
C ILE A 280 25.02 24.56 -78.08
N ILE A 281 25.69 23.47 -77.81
CA ILE A 281 26.75 22.92 -78.67
C ILE A 281 26.08 21.95 -79.63
N ILE A 282 25.98 22.37 -80.92
CA ILE A 282 25.38 21.57 -81.99
C ILE A 282 26.46 20.77 -82.67
N PRO A 283 26.43 19.41 -82.66
CA PRO A 283 27.36 18.64 -83.49
C PRO A 283 27.26 18.92 -84.94
N SER A 284 28.38 18.87 -85.64
CA SER A 284 28.46 19.22 -87.03
C SER A 284 27.54 18.47 -88.00
N ASN A 285 27.15 17.27 -87.67
CA ASN A 285 26.21 16.48 -88.48
C ASN A 285 24.72 16.86 -88.39
N ILE A 286 24.37 17.80 -87.48
CA ILE A 286 23.00 18.33 -87.33
C ILE A 286 22.94 19.81 -87.75
N GLN A 287 24.06 20.44 -88.08
CA GLN A 287 24.11 21.85 -88.41
C GLN A 287 23.15 22.27 -89.55
N GLY A 288 22.93 21.36 -90.52
CA GLY A 288 21.98 21.65 -91.65
C GLY A 288 20.51 21.76 -91.19
N VAL A 289 20.10 20.95 -90.24
CA VAL A 289 18.75 20.94 -89.67
C VAL A 289 18.55 22.09 -88.65
N ALA A 290 19.56 22.32 -87.81
CA ALA A 290 19.58 23.39 -86.82
C ALA A 290 19.59 24.79 -87.52
N GLY A 291 20.31 24.96 -88.66
CA GLY A 291 20.32 26.12 -89.45
C GLY A 291 18.93 26.48 -90.05
N LEU A 292 18.21 25.44 -90.50
CA LEU A 292 16.86 25.61 -91.03
C LEU A 292 15.86 25.99 -89.91
N ALA A 293 15.95 25.38 -88.71
CA ALA A 293 15.12 25.70 -87.58
C ALA A 293 15.39 27.11 -86.99
N ALA A 294 16.67 27.56 -86.99
CA ALA A 294 17.03 28.91 -86.59
C ALA A 294 16.49 29.98 -87.58
N SER A 295 16.63 29.76 -88.88
CA SER A 295 16.07 30.62 -89.88
C SER A 295 14.53 30.66 -89.88
N MET A 296 13.85 29.56 -89.57
CA MET A 296 12.36 29.60 -89.38
C MET A 296 11.98 30.36 -88.10
N LYS A 297 12.71 30.28 -87.01
CA LYS A 297 12.44 31.05 -85.83
C LYS A 297 12.63 32.53 -86.01
N GLU A 298 13.60 32.97 -86.80
CA GLU A 298 13.86 34.34 -87.12
C GLU A 298 12.78 34.94 -88.04
N LEU A 299 12.18 34.15 -88.92
CA LEU A 299 11.02 34.50 -89.74
C LEU A 299 9.73 34.70 -88.94
N PHE A 300 9.60 34.09 -87.81
CA PHE A 300 8.43 34.21 -86.94
C PHE A 300 8.60 35.22 -85.77
N THR A 301 9.80 35.80 -85.60
CA THR A 301 10.09 36.79 -84.55
C THR A 301 10.28 38.20 -84.99
N THR A 302 10.06 38.52 -86.28
CA THR A 302 9.95 39.88 -86.73
C THR A 302 8.49 40.32 -86.75
N ASP A 303 8.07 40.91 -85.68
CA ASP A 303 7.23 42.13 -85.59
C ASP A 303 6.61 42.22 -84.18
N THR A 304 7.29 42.96 -83.29
CA THR A 304 6.61 43.89 -82.42
C THR A 304 7.50 45.10 -82.18
N PRO A 305 7.12 46.29 -82.68
CA PRO A 305 7.84 47.52 -82.37
C PRO A 305 7.55 47.90 -80.89
N LYS A 306 8.62 48.38 -80.25
CA LYS A 306 8.52 49.03 -78.94
C LYS A 306 7.64 50.31 -79.09
N ALA A 307 6.69 50.45 -78.20
CA ALA A 307 6.19 51.72 -77.67
C ALA A 307 6.31 51.68 -76.14
#